data_7747022489b45dcd73049c7eadca427d
#
_entry.id   7747022489b45dcd73049c7eadca427d
#
_cell.length_a   1.000
_cell.length_b   1.000
_cell.length_c   1.000
_cell.angle_alpha   90.00
_cell.angle_beta   90.00
_cell.angle_gamma   90.00
#
_symmetry.space_group_name_H-M   'P 1'
#
loop_
_entity.id
_entity.type
_entity.pdbx_description
1 polymer ?
#
loop_
_entity_poly.entity_id
_entity_poly.type
_entity_poly.pdbx_seq_one_letter_code
_entity_poly.pdbx_strand_id
1 'polypeptide(L)'
;MAKEIKYGAEARAALESGVNQLADTVRVTLGPKGRNVVLDKSYGAPLITNDGVTIAKEIELEDPFENMGAQLVKEVATKTNDVAGDGTTTATVLAQAMVNAGIKNLAAGANPIILRKGMKKATETAVDAIAKMSSKVNGKEHIARVAAVSSGDDEVGQLVADAMEKVSGDGVITIEESKTMLTELDLVEGMQFDRGYISAYMATDMDKMEAVLENPYILITDKKISNIQEILPLLEQIVQTGAKLLIIAEDVEGEALTTLIVNKLRGTFNVVAVKAPGYGDRRKAMLEDIAILTGGEVISSELGLELKDATLDQLGRAKSVKVQKENTVIVYGEGDKDAIQARIGQIKKQIEETTSDFDREKLQERLAKLAGGVAVIRVGAATETEMKEAKLRLEDALAATRAAVEEGIISGGGSAYIHAAKEVEKLADQLEGDEKTGAQIVLKALESPLYHIVAYAGLEGSVIINKVRESEVGVGFDALGEEYVDMVKAGILDPAKVTRSSLQNATSVASTLLTTESVVANIKEPEPPMPAGGGMGMM
;
A
#
# COMPACT_ATOMS: atom_id res chain seq x y z
N MET A 1 -24.91 -25.37 2.94
CA MET A 1 -24.03 -25.75 1.81
C MET A 1 -23.22 -26.98 2.19
N ALA A 2 -23.23 -28.03 1.35
CA ALA A 2 -22.38 -29.20 1.54
C ALA A 2 -20.92 -28.83 1.31
N LYS A 3 -20.00 -29.62 1.91
CA LYS A 3 -18.55 -29.40 1.81
C LYS A 3 -17.91 -30.57 1.07
N GLU A 4 -16.93 -30.24 0.25
CA GLU A 4 -15.99 -31.18 -0.32
C GLU A 4 -14.66 -31.07 0.41
N ILE A 5 -14.01 -32.20 0.70
CA ILE A 5 -12.78 -32.24 1.49
C ILE A 5 -11.72 -33.03 0.74
N LYS A 6 -10.54 -32.44 0.56
CA LYS A 6 -9.34 -33.12 0.07
C LYS A 6 -8.32 -33.29 1.19
N TYR A 7 -7.53 -34.36 1.15
CA TYR A 7 -6.55 -34.70 2.19
C TYR A 7 -5.16 -34.94 1.60
N GLY A 8 -4.15 -34.80 2.45
CA GLY A 8 -2.77 -35.22 2.20
C GLY A 8 -2.19 -34.67 0.89
N ALA A 9 -1.69 -35.57 0.06
CA ALA A 9 -1.02 -35.19 -1.19
C ALA A 9 -1.96 -34.50 -2.19
N GLU A 10 -3.23 -34.91 -2.27
CA GLU A 10 -4.21 -34.30 -3.19
C GLU A 10 -4.52 -32.85 -2.78
N ALA A 11 -4.69 -32.60 -1.48
CA ALA A 11 -4.90 -31.27 -0.96
C ALA A 11 -3.70 -30.35 -1.25
N ARG A 12 -2.49 -30.82 -0.99
CA ARG A 12 -1.25 -30.07 -1.26
C ARG A 12 -1.01 -29.79 -2.74
N ALA A 13 -1.29 -30.78 -3.62
CA ALA A 13 -1.14 -30.60 -5.06
C ALA A 13 -2.10 -29.53 -5.62
N ALA A 14 -3.36 -29.50 -5.14
CA ALA A 14 -4.31 -28.46 -5.54
C ALA A 14 -3.88 -27.06 -5.07
N LEU A 15 -3.43 -26.93 -3.81
CA LEU A 15 -2.89 -25.67 -3.31
C LEU A 15 -1.65 -25.22 -4.09
N GLU A 16 -0.70 -26.13 -4.37
CA GLU A 16 0.52 -25.85 -5.16
C GLU A 16 0.17 -25.36 -6.57
N SER A 17 -0.81 -26.00 -7.22
CA SER A 17 -1.30 -25.59 -8.54
C SER A 17 -1.80 -24.13 -8.52
N GLY A 18 -2.63 -23.78 -7.53
CA GLY A 18 -3.13 -22.42 -7.39
C GLY A 18 -2.04 -21.38 -7.10
N VAL A 19 -1.10 -21.72 -6.21
CA VAL A 19 0.08 -20.88 -5.92
C VAL A 19 0.87 -20.63 -7.21
N ASN A 20 1.12 -21.67 -8.02
CA ASN A 20 1.90 -21.55 -9.23
C ASN A 20 1.18 -20.73 -10.30
N GLN A 21 -0.12 -20.94 -10.52
CA GLN A 21 -0.89 -20.18 -11.51
C GLN A 21 -0.85 -18.67 -11.22
N LEU A 22 -1.07 -18.25 -9.97
CA LEU A 22 -0.98 -16.85 -9.60
C LEU A 22 0.46 -16.34 -9.71
N ALA A 23 1.42 -17.03 -9.12
CA ALA A 23 2.80 -16.56 -9.08
C ALA A 23 3.44 -16.50 -10.48
N ASP A 24 3.14 -17.45 -11.37
CA ASP A 24 3.62 -17.46 -12.75
C ASP A 24 3.06 -16.28 -13.55
N THR A 25 1.83 -15.85 -13.25
CA THR A 25 1.23 -14.68 -13.90
C THR A 25 1.86 -13.39 -13.40
N VAL A 26 2.12 -13.27 -12.09
CA VAL A 26 2.69 -12.05 -11.49
C VAL A 26 4.18 -11.91 -11.83
N ARG A 27 4.96 -12.99 -11.76
CA ARG A 27 6.43 -12.93 -11.90
C ARG A 27 6.94 -12.41 -13.23
N VAL A 28 6.12 -12.45 -14.31
CA VAL A 28 6.52 -11.93 -15.63
C VAL A 28 6.83 -10.43 -15.63
N THR A 29 6.39 -9.74 -14.59
CA THR A 29 6.63 -8.31 -14.41
C THR A 29 7.98 -7.99 -13.74
N LEU A 30 8.70 -9.01 -13.25
CA LEU A 30 9.88 -8.82 -12.41
C LEU A 30 11.10 -8.33 -13.20
N GLY A 31 11.75 -7.28 -12.67
CA GLY A 31 13.02 -6.76 -13.14
C GLY A 31 12.92 -5.83 -14.37
N PRO A 32 14.08 -5.29 -14.84
CA PRO A 32 14.12 -4.25 -15.86
C PRO A 32 13.68 -4.73 -17.26
N LYS A 33 13.68 -6.05 -17.52
CA LYS A 33 13.16 -6.66 -18.74
C LYS A 33 11.82 -7.38 -18.50
N GLY A 34 11.16 -7.10 -17.37
CA GLY A 34 9.80 -7.53 -17.06
C GLY A 34 8.78 -7.00 -18.06
N ARG A 35 7.62 -7.65 -18.13
CA ARG A 35 6.54 -7.32 -19.08
C ARG A 35 5.24 -7.06 -18.35
N ASN A 36 4.37 -6.31 -19.00
CA ASN A 36 3.04 -6.02 -18.48
C ASN A 36 2.09 -7.21 -18.63
N VAL A 37 1.11 -7.28 -17.76
CA VAL A 37 -0.05 -8.18 -17.83
C VAL A 37 -1.28 -7.38 -18.24
N VAL A 38 -2.13 -7.96 -19.07
CA VAL A 38 -3.40 -7.38 -19.48
C VAL A 38 -4.51 -8.02 -18.65
N LEU A 39 -5.26 -7.21 -17.93
CA LEU A 39 -6.37 -7.62 -17.08
C LEU A 39 -7.69 -7.23 -17.72
N ASP A 40 -8.61 -8.18 -17.86
CA ASP A 40 -9.97 -7.91 -18.31
C ASP A 40 -10.73 -7.10 -17.24
N LYS A 41 -11.59 -6.21 -17.69
CA LYS A 41 -12.46 -5.42 -16.81
C LYS A 41 -13.91 -5.56 -17.27
N SER A 42 -14.80 -5.79 -16.32
CA SER A 42 -16.24 -5.93 -16.58
C SER A 42 -16.83 -4.68 -17.28
N TYR A 43 -16.19 -3.52 -17.10
CA TYR A 43 -16.57 -2.25 -17.71
C TYR A 43 -15.32 -1.45 -18.10
N GLY A 44 -15.33 -0.83 -19.26
CA GLY A 44 -14.24 0.01 -19.77
C GLY A 44 -13.20 -0.78 -20.57
N ALA A 45 -12.02 -0.17 -20.75
CA ALA A 45 -10.90 -0.80 -21.44
C ALA A 45 -10.16 -1.78 -20.50
N PRO A 46 -9.54 -2.85 -21.05
CA PRO A 46 -8.64 -3.69 -20.28
C PRO A 46 -7.53 -2.88 -19.60
N LEU A 47 -7.15 -3.27 -18.38
CA LEU A 47 -6.05 -2.64 -17.66
C LEU A 47 -4.73 -3.31 -18.06
N ILE A 48 -3.75 -2.51 -18.46
CA ILE A 48 -2.37 -2.97 -18.69
C ILE A 48 -1.55 -2.50 -17.50
N THR A 49 -0.88 -3.44 -16.82
CA THR A 49 -0.10 -3.11 -15.62
C THR A 49 1.04 -4.10 -15.39
N ASN A 50 2.06 -3.65 -14.69
CA ASN A 50 3.15 -4.47 -14.12
C ASN A 50 3.09 -4.54 -12.59
N ASP A 51 2.12 -3.86 -11.95
CA ASP A 51 1.95 -3.93 -10.50
C ASP A 51 1.47 -5.31 -10.04
N GLY A 52 2.32 -5.97 -9.25
CA GLY A 52 2.09 -7.33 -8.79
C GLY A 52 0.86 -7.50 -7.90
N VAL A 53 0.53 -6.53 -7.05
CA VAL A 53 -0.65 -6.62 -6.18
C VAL A 53 -1.95 -6.45 -6.97
N THR A 54 -1.98 -5.53 -7.92
CA THR A 54 -3.13 -5.34 -8.82
C THR A 54 -3.40 -6.61 -9.63
N ILE A 55 -2.35 -7.23 -10.21
CA ILE A 55 -2.48 -8.48 -10.93
C ILE A 55 -2.99 -9.60 -10.00
N ALA A 56 -2.38 -9.75 -8.82
CA ALA A 56 -2.76 -10.80 -7.88
C ALA A 56 -4.22 -10.68 -7.40
N LYS A 57 -4.74 -9.46 -7.23
CA LYS A 57 -6.13 -9.22 -6.82
C LYS A 57 -7.16 -9.66 -7.84
N GLU A 58 -6.86 -9.59 -9.13
CA GLU A 58 -7.78 -9.96 -10.22
C GLU A 58 -7.81 -11.48 -10.48
N ILE A 59 -6.83 -12.24 -9.97
CA ILE A 59 -6.78 -13.68 -10.22
C ILE A 59 -7.77 -14.40 -9.32
N GLU A 60 -8.73 -15.08 -9.95
CA GLU A 60 -9.67 -16.00 -9.33
C GLU A 60 -9.76 -17.27 -10.20
N LEU A 61 -9.55 -18.43 -9.57
CA LEU A 61 -9.52 -19.71 -10.26
C LEU A 61 -10.86 -20.44 -10.15
N GLU A 62 -11.21 -21.20 -11.19
CA GLU A 62 -12.49 -21.92 -11.24
C GLU A 62 -12.57 -23.06 -10.22
N ASP A 63 -11.47 -23.83 -10.05
CA ASP A 63 -11.37 -24.86 -9.02
C ASP A 63 -11.21 -24.23 -7.63
N PRO A 64 -12.15 -24.46 -6.69
CA PRO A 64 -12.12 -23.83 -5.38
C PRO A 64 -10.91 -24.25 -4.53
N PHE A 65 -10.32 -25.41 -4.75
CA PHE A 65 -9.14 -25.88 -4.02
C PHE A 65 -7.87 -25.21 -4.54
N GLU A 66 -7.72 -25.08 -5.86
CA GLU A 66 -6.64 -24.32 -6.47
C GLU A 66 -6.77 -22.83 -6.11
N ASN A 67 -7.99 -22.30 -6.16
CA ASN A 67 -8.25 -20.91 -5.79
C ASN A 67 -7.82 -20.58 -4.36
N MET A 68 -7.98 -21.49 -3.39
CA MET A 68 -7.45 -21.29 -2.04
C MET A 68 -5.92 -21.11 -2.03
N GLY A 69 -5.19 -21.87 -2.84
CA GLY A 69 -3.75 -21.71 -3.02
C GLY A 69 -3.39 -20.31 -3.59
N ALA A 70 -4.12 -19.89 -4.62
CA ALA A 70 -3.97 -18.56 -5.21
C ALA A 70 -4.28 -17.45 -4.18
N GLN A 71 -5.37 -17.57 -3.41
CA GLN A 71 -5.75 -16.59 -2.40
C GLN A 71 -4.69 -16.43 -1.29
N LEU A 72 -4.01 -17.51 -0.88
CA LEU A 72 -2.92 -17.44 0.09
C LEU A 72 -1.73 -16.63 -0.44
N VAL A 73 -1.35 -16.78 -1.70
CA VAL A 73 -0.28 -15.97 -2.31
C VAL A 73 -0.74 -14.54 -2.58
N LYS A 74 -2.00 -14.34 -2.94
CA LYS A 74 -2.62 -13.00 -3.02
C LYS A 74 -2.48 -12.25 -1.69
N GLU A 75 -2.64 -12.94 -0.56
CA GLU A 75 -2.44 -12.33 0.77
C GLU A 75 -0.98 -11.90 0.96
N VAL A 76 0.01 -12.67 0.46
CA VAL A 76 1.43 -12.26 0.51
C VAL A 76 1.65 -10.93 -0.21
N ALA A 77 1.15 -10.80 -1.44
CA ALA A 77 1.26 -9.57 -2.23
C ALA A 77 0.57 -8.39 -1.52
N THR A 78 -0.66 -8.59 -1.04
CA THR A 78 -1.44 -7.56 -0.35
C THR A 78 -0.77 -7.08 0.93
N LYS A 79 -0.28 -8.01 1.78
CA LYS A 79 0.41 -7.64 3.02
C LYS A 79 1.74 -6.93 2.78
N THR A 80 2.45 -7.31 1.72
CA THR A 80 3.69 -6.61 1.33
C THR A 80 3.39 -5.19 0.87
N ASN A 81 2.34 -5.01 0.07
CA ASN A 81 1.86 -3.70 -0.32
C ASN A 81 1.45 -2.84 0.88
N ASP A 82 0.68 -3.38 1.82
CA ASP A 82 0.23 -2.67 3.03
C ASP A 82 1.39 -2.16 3.90
N VAL A 83 2.51 -2.91 3.97
CA VAL A 83 3.65 -2.59 4.85
C VAL A 83 4.69 -1.73 4.15
N ALA A 84 4.98 -2.01 2.89
CA ALA A 84 6.11 -1.43 2.17
C ALA A 84 5.72 -0.68 0.89
N GLY A 85 4.52 -0.89 0.38
CA GLY A 85 3.97 -0.26 -0.82
C GLY A 85 4.64 -0.67 -2.13
N ASP A 86 5.62 -1.57 -2.07
CA ASP A 86 6.36 -2.12 -3.22
C ASP A 86 6.85 -3.55 -2.89
N GLY A 87 7.47 -4.24 -3.85
CA GLY A 87 8.06 -5.58 -3.68
C GLY A 87 7.05 -6.73 -3.70
N THR A 88 5.83 -6.48 -4.16
CA THR A 88 4.73 -7.46 -4.20
C THR A 88 5.04 -8.64 -5.12
N THR A 89 5.67 -8.39 -6.28
CA THR A 89 6.14 -9.44 -7.20
C THR A 89 7.25 -10.27 -6.58
N THR A 90 8.23 -9.64 -5.94
CA THR A 90 9.33 -10.33 -5.24
C THR A 90 8.82 -11.24 -4.13
N ALA A 91 7.87 -10.75 -3.32
CA ALA A 91 7.25 -11.53 -2.24
C ALA A 91 6.50 -12.75 -2.78
N THR A 92 5.78 -12.59 -3.89
CA THR A 92 5.06 -13.68 -4.58
C THR A 92 6.02 -14.76 -5.10
N VAL A 93 7.12 -14.37 -5.72
CA VAL A 93 8.16 -15.27 -6.24
C VAL A 93 8.85 -16.04 -5.11
N LEU A 94 9.17 -15.37 -4.00
CA LEU A 94 9.75 -16.01 -2.82
C LEU A 94 8.79 -17.04 -2.21
N ALA A 95 7.49 -16.70 -2.09
CA ALA A 95 6.47 -17.60 -1.57
C ALA A 95 6.32 -18.84 -2.45
N GLN A 96 6.25 -18.69 -3.77
CA GLN A 96 6.19 -19.78 -4.73
C GLN A 96 7.40 -20.72 -4.57
N ALA A 97 8.61 -20.17 -4.51
CA ALA A 97 9.83 -20.96 -4.37
C ALA A 97 9.84 -21.77 -3.07
N MET A 98 9.42 -21.17 -1.96
CA MET A 98 9.32 -21.84 -0.66
C MET A 98 8.27 -22.94 -0.66
N VAL A 99 7.09 -22.71 -1.22
CA VAL A 99 6.00 -23.68 -1.30
C VAL A 99 6.44 -24.87 -2.14
N ASN A 100 6.96 -24.64 -3.35
CA ASN A 100 7.39 -25.71 -4.26
C ASN A 100 8.53 -26.56 -3.68
N ALA A 101 9.51 -25.93 -3.00
CA ALA A 101 10.58 -26.66 -2.33
C ALA A 101 10.06 -27.41 -1.09
N GLY A 102 9.16 -26.78 -0.32
CA GLY A 102 8.58 -27.35 0.89
C GLY A 102 7.73 -28.58 0.60
N ILE A 103 6.85 -28.55 -0.41
CA ILE A 103 5.98 -29.68 -0.78
C ILE A 103 6.82 -30.89 -1.21
N LYS A 104 7.91 -30.69 -1.96
CA LYS A 104 8.84 -31.79 -2.33
C LYS A 104 9.45 -32.45 -1.09
N ASN A 105 9.84 -31.68 -0.07
CA ASN A 105 10.40 -32.22 1.15
C ASN A 105 9.33 -32.91 2.03
N LEU A 106 8.10 -32.40 2.06
CA LEU A 106 6.97 -33.07 2.73
C LEU A 106 6.65 -34.43 2.06
N ALA A 107 6.67 -34.49 0.73
CA ALA A 107 6.48 -35.75 -0.01
C ALA A 107 7.60 -36.76 0.29
N ALA A 108 8.80 -36.28 0.63
CA ALA A 108 9.92 -37.13 1.10
C ALA A 108 9.83 -37.53 2.58
N GLY A 109 8.79 -37.08 3.32
CA GLY A 109 8.51 -37.48 4.69
C GLY A 109 8.99 -36.51 5.77
N ALA A 110 9.41 -35.31 5.43
CA ALA A 110 9.81 -34.30 6.39
C ALA A 110 8.63 -33.84 7.28
N ASN A 111 8.92 -33.55 8.57
CA ASN A 111 7.93 -33.07 9.51
C ASN A 111 7.63 -31.57 9.28
N PRO A 112 6.38 -31.19 8.91
CA PRO A 112 6.05 -29.82 8.55
C PRO A 112 6.23 -28.82 9.72
N ILE A 113 6.02 -29.25 10.96
CA ILE A 113 6.16 -28.38 12.14
C ILE A 113 7.63 -28.05 12.42
N ILE A 114 8.52 -29.03 12.17
CA ILE A 114 9.97 -28.84 12.34
C ILE A 114 10.53 -28.02 11.17
N LEU A 115 10.10 -28.31 9.93
CA LEU A 115 10.42 -27.48 8.76
C LEU A 115 10.10 -25.99 9.01
N ARG A 116 8.88 -25.69 9.50
CA ARG A 116 8.45 -24.33 9.84
C ARG A 116 9.39 -23.64 10.81
N LYS A 117 9.90 -24.34 11.82
CA LYS A 117 10.89 -23.78 12.76
C LYS A 117 12.19 -23.40 12.07
N GLY A 118 12.70 -24.27 11.19
CA GLY A 118 13.90 -24.02 10.40
C GLY A 118 13.73 -22.84 9.45
N MET A 119 12.58 -22.78 8.74
CA MET A 119 12.24 -21.66 7.86
C MET A 119 12.21 -20.33 8.64
N LYS A 120 11.58 -20.30 9.81
CA LYS A 120 11.51 -19.10 10.64
C LYS A 120 12.89 -18.61 11.04
N LYS A 121 13.76 -19.48 11.57
CA LYS A 121 15.14 -19.12 11.96
C LYS A 121 15.95 -18.60 10.76
N ALA A 122 15.84 -19.25 9.60
CA ALA A 122 16.53 -18.82 8.40
C ALA A 122 16.07 -17.44 7.93
N THR A 123 14.77 -17.17 7.98
CA THR A 123 14.20 -15.86 7.63
C THR A 123 14.67 -14.77 8.59
N GLU A 124 14.64 -15.00 9.90
CA GLU A 124 15.16 -14.07 10.90
C GLU A 124 16.65 -13.75 10.64
N THR A 125 17.47 -14.77 10.37
CA THR A 125 18.90 -14.61 10.04
C THR A 125 19.10 -13.81 8.75
N ALA A 126 18.33 -14.08 7.70
CA ALA A 126 18.40 -13.32 6.45
C ALA A 126 17.98 -11.86 6.63
N VAL A 127 16.92 -11.60 7.41
CA VAL A 127 16.46 -10.24 7.74
C VAL A 127 17.52 -9.46 8.52
N ASP A 128 18.17 -10.09 9.50
CA ASP A 128 19.27 -9.48 10.25
C ASP A 128 20.48 -9.17 9.35
N ALA A 129 20.77 -10.03 8.37
CA ALA A 129 21.83 -9.81 7.42
C ALA A 129 21.49 -8.63 6.48
N ILE A 130 20.25 -8.56 5.98
CA ILE A 130 19.74 -7.44 5.16
C ILE A 130 19.85 -6.13 5.95
N ALA A 131 19.40 -6.10 7.20
CA ALA A 131 19.48 -4.92 8.05
C ALA A 131 20.93 -4.43 8.25
N LYS A 132 21.89 -5.35 8.39
CA LYS A 132 23.32 -5.01 8.51
C LYS A 132 23.92 -4.46 7.21
N MET A 133 23.41 -4.83 6.06
CA MET A 133 23.84 -4.31 4.75
C MET A 133 23.20 -2.96 4.41
N SER A 134 22.16 -2.56 5.14
CA SER A 134 21.46 -1.31 4.89
C SER A 134 22.34 -0.09 5.18
N SER A 135 22.25 0.90 4.31
CA SER A 135 22.84 2.23 4.45
C SER A 135 21.76 3.32 4.36
N LYS A 136 21.97 4.43 5.09
CA LYS A 136 21.00 5.54 5.06
C LYS A 136 20.94 6.18 3.67
N VAL A 137 19.76 6.63 3.30
CA VAL A 137 19.55 7.46 2.10
C VAL A 137 20.32 8.78 2.24
N ASN A 138 21.15 9.11 1.27
CA ASN A 138 21.97 10.31 1.27
C ASN A 138 21.54 11.23 0.11
N GLY A 139 20.77 12.25 0.45
CA GLY A 139 20.40 13.31 -0.48
C GLY A 139 19.43 12.89 -1.59
N LYS A 140 19.16 13.84 -2.45
CA LYS A 140 18.20 13.74 -3.56
C LYS A 140 18.54 12.66 -4.59
N GLU A 141 19.83 12.43 -4.82
CA GLU A 141 20.30 11.46 -5.83
C GLU A 141 19.88 10.03 -5.46
N HIS A 142 20.05 9.60 -4.19
CA HIS A 142 19.61 8.28 -3.76
C HIS A 142 18.09 8.13 -3.86
N ILE A 143 17.34 9.18 -3.52
CA ILE A 143 15.87 9.21 -3.66
C ILE A 143 15.48 9.01 -5.12
N ALA A 144 16.08 9.78 -6.04
CA ALA A 144 15.81 9.67 -7.46
C ALA A 144 16.13 8.26 -8.00
N ARG A 145 17.24 7.65 -7.56
CA ARG A 145 17.63 6.31 -7.98
C ARG A 145 16.69 5.22 -7.48
N VAL A 146 16.28 5.28 -6.22
CA VAL A 146 15.28 4.33 -5.68
C VAL A 146 13.98 4.41 -6.46
N ALA A 147 13.48 5.63 -6.70
CA ALA A 147 12.25 5.83 -7.45
C ALA A 147 12.39 5.40 -8.92
N ALA A 148 13.54 5.65 -9.55
CA ALA A 148 13.82 5.22 -10.92
C ALA A 148 13.90 3.70 -11.05
N VAL A 149 14.49 2.99 -10.09
CA VAL A 149 14.53 1.51 -10.08
C VAL A 149 13.14 0.92 -9.92
N SER A 150 12.33 1.46 -9.00
CA SER A 150 10.96 0.99 -8.77
C SER A 150 10.04 1.25 -9.96
N SER A 151 10.13 2.44 -10.58
CA SER A 151 9.31 2.80 -11.74
C SER A 151 9.85 2.28 -13.08
N GLY A 152 11.13 1.94 -13.16
CA GLY A 152 11.81 1.68 -14.44
C GLY A 152 11.98 2.92 -15.33
N ASP A 153 11.93 4.13 -14.74
CA ASP A 153 11.92 5.40 -15.47
C ASP A 153 12.67 6.50 -14.69
N ASP A 154 13.75 7.03 -15.29
CA ASP A 154 14.60 8.07 -14.67
C ASP A 154 13.85 9.40 -14.50
N GLU A 155 12.89 9.75 -15.39
CA GLU A 155 12.11 10.98 -15.30
C GLU A 155 11.16 10.92 -14.10
N VAL A 156 10.51 9.77 -13.90
CA VAL A 156 9.69 9.49 -12.71
C VAL A 156 10.56 9.56 -11.45
N GLY A 157 11.76 8.99 -11.49
CA GLY A 157 12.71 9.06 -10.38
C GLY A 157 13.03 10.49 -9.97
N GLN A 158 13.35 11.35 -10.94
CA GLN A 158 13.63 12.76 -10.69
C GLN A 158 12.40 13.51 -10.15
N LEU A 159 11.22 13.24 -10.72
CA LEU A 159 9.96 13.88 -10.30
C LEU A 159 9.62 13.58 -8.84
N VAL A 160 9.77 12.31 -8.41
CA VAL A 160 9.55 11.92 -7.01
C VAL A 160 10.56 12.59 -6.08
N ALA A 161 11.83 12.65 -6.48
CA ALA A 161 12.88 13.32 -5.71
C ALA A 161 12.64 14.83 -5.57
N ASP A 162 12.18 15.48 -6.64
CA ASP A 162 11.80 16.90 -6.62
C ASP A 162 10.60 17.15 -5.72
N ALA A 163 9.60 16.25 -5.73
CA ALA A 163 8.44 16.33 -4.86
C ALA A 163 8.85 16.21 -3.39
N MET A 164 9.68 15.22 -3.04
CA MET A 164 10.15 15.01 -1.68
C MET A 164 11.02 16.17 -1.16
N GLU A 165 11.83 16.77 -2.00
CA GLU A 165 12.63 17.95 -1.65
C GLU A 165 11.74 19.17 -1.33
N LYS A 166 10.66 19.37 -2.11
CA LYS A 166 9.74 20.52 -1.93
C LYS A 166 8.93 20.45 -0.64
N VAL A 167 8.54 19.25 -0.20
CA VAL A 167 7.67 19.09 0.98
C VAL A 167 8.43 18.83 2.27
N SER A 168 9.77 18.76 2.26
CA SER A 168 10.59 18.30 3.40
C SER A 168 10.27 16.86 3.86
N GLY A 169 11.04 16.33 4.83
CA GLY A 169 11.00 14.91 5.19
C GLY A 169 9.64 14.35 5.65
N ASP A 170 8.81 15.19 6.26
CA ASP A 170 7.47 14.82 6.79
C ASP A 170 6.32 15.30 5.89
N GLY A 171 6.64 15.82 4.71
CA GLY A 171 5.66 16.39 3.80
C GLY A 171 4.85 15.34 3.05
N VAL A 172 3.65 15.74 2.64
CA VAL A 172 2.69 14.88 1.96
C VAL A 172 2.83 15.01 0.46
N ILE A 173 2.90 13.88 -0.23
CA ILE A 173 2.85 13.80 -1.69
C ILE A 173 1.60 13.01 -2.07
N THR A 174 0.77 13.58 -2.93
CA THR A 174 -0.40 12.95 -3.52
C THR A 174 -0.25 12.83 -5.02
N ILE A 175 -0.87 11.82 -5.59
CA ILE A 175 -0.88 11.57 -7.03
C ILE A 175 -2.31 11.70 -7.51
N GLU A 176 -2.53 12.62 -8.45
CA GLU A 176 -3.83 12.89 -9.07
C GLU A 176 -3.77 12.69 -10.59
N GLU A 177 -4.91 12.52 -11.21
CA GLU A 177 -5.01 12.45 -12.66
C GLU A 177 -5.04 13.87 -13.26
N SER A 178 -4.21 14.10 -14.27
CA SER A 178 -4.22 15.35 -15.03
C SER A 178 -5.32 15.33 -16.09
N LYS A 179 -5.84 16.51 -16.41
CA LYS A 179 -6.71 16.70 -17.59
C LYS A 179 -5.90 17.01 -18.85
N THR A 180 -4.61 17.13 -18.74
CA THR A 180 -3.67 17.40 -19.83
C THR A 180 -2.81 16.16 -20.10
N MET A 181 -2.05 16.18 -21.20
CA MET A 181 -1.10 15.13 -21.53
C MET A 181 0.23 15.23 -20.76
N LEU A 182 0.42 16.30 -19.98
CA LEU A 182 1.67 16.55 -19.26
C LEU A 182 1.56 16.11 -17.81
N THR A 183 2.62 15.49 -17.31
CA THR A 183 2.81 15.24 -15.88
C THR A 183 3.45 16.45 -15.23
N GLU A 184 2.84 16.97 -14.18
CA GLU A 184 3.22 18.23 -13.52
C GLU A 184 3.32 18.03 -12.00
N LEU A 185 4.23 18.79 -11.37
CA LEU A 185 4.43 18.82 -9.92
C LEU A 185 4.07 20.20 -9.37
N ASP A 186 3.00 20.25 -8.58
CA ASP A 186 2.56 21.46 -7.87
C ASP A 186 2.78 21.32 -6.36
N LEU A 187 3.12 22.44 -5.71
CA LEU A 187 3.08 22.57 -4.27
C LEU A 187 1.86 23.45 -3.90
N VAL A 188 1.00 22.91 -3.05
CA VAL A 188 -0.29 23.53 -2.72
C VAL A 188 -0.55 23.58 -1.23
N GLU A 189 -1.45 24.48 -0.82
CA GLU A 189 -1.95 24.52 0.55
C GLU A 189 -2.71 23.23 0.84
N GLY A 190 -2.35 22.57 1.94
CA GLY A 190 -2.96 21.30 2.34
C GLY A 190 -2.36 20.78 3.64
N MET A 191 -2.99 19.74 4.17
CA MET A 191 -2.58 19.13 5.43
C MET A 191 -2.94 17.66 5.46
N GLN A 192 -2.08 16.84 6.07
CA GLN A 192 -2.40 15.47 6.45
C GLN A 192 -2.52 15.35 7.96
N PHE A 193 -3.46 14.52 8.42
CA PHE A 193 -3.53 14.10 9.81
C PHE A 193 -3.83 12.59 9.94
N ASP A 194 -3.37 11.99 11.05
CA ASP A 194 -3.36 10.56 11.30
C ASP A 194 -4.71 10.08 11.85
N ARG A 195 -5.77 10.23 11.08
CA ARG A 195 -7.10 9.69 11.31
C ARG A 195 -7.74 9.37 9.97
N GLY A 196 -8.24 8.16 9.83
CA GLY A 196 -8.95 7.73 8.63
C GLY A 196 -10.47 7.65 8.85
N TYR A 197 -11.16 7.05 7.90
CA TYR A 197 -12.62 6.89 7.95
C TYR A 197 -13.04 6.03 9.16
N ILE A 198 -14.18 6.39 9.75
CA ILE A 198 -14.75 5.66 10.90
C ILE A 198 -15.24 4.28 10.50
N SER A 199 -15.66 4.09 9.25
CA SER A 199 -16.15 2.82 8.73
C SER A 199 -15.63 2.57 7.31
N ALA A 200 -15.21 1.34 7.03
CA ALA A 200 -14.78 0.90 5.70
C ALA A 200 -15.86 1.09 4.62
N TYR A 201 -17.15 1.05 4.99
CA TYR A 201 -18.26 1.33 4.08
C TYR A 201 -18.30 2.78 3.57
N MET A 202 -17.45 3.65 4.11
CA MET A 202 -17.28 5.02 3.65
C MET A 202 -16.24 5.16 2.53
N ALA A 203 -15.51 4.10 2.18
CA ALA A 203 -14.63 4.10 1.01
C ALA A 203 -15.43 4.32 -0.28
N THR A 204 -14.83 5.03 -1.24
CA THR A 204 -15.37 5.22 -2.60
C THR A 204 -14.68 4.29 -3.60
N ASP A 205 -13.43 3.94 -3.32
CA ASP A 205 -12.66 2.93 -4.03
C ASP A 205 -12.43 1.77 -3.06
N MET A 206 -13.07 0.64 -3.32
CA MET A 206 -12.99 -0.55 -2.46
C MET A 206 -11.70 -1.34 -2.69
N ASP A 207 -11.07 -1.20 -3.84
CA ASP A 207 -9.82 -1.89 -4.18
C ASP A 207 -8.64 -1.27 -3.44
N LYS A 208 -8.62 0.07 -3.39
CA LYS A 208 -7.62 0.85 -2.65
C LYS A 208 -8.01 1.12 -1.20
N MET A 209 -9.24 0.78 -0.80
CA MET A 209 -9.78 1.08 0.53
C MET A 209 -9.64 2.56 0.90
N GLU A 210 -9.97 3.45 -0.05
CA GLU A 210 -9.88 4.89 0.14
C GLU A 210 -11.15 5.61 -0.32
N ALA A 211 -11.40 6.79 0.24
CA ALA A 211 -12.47 7.68 -0.17
C ALA A 211 -11.89 8.98 -0.72
N VAL A 212 -12.27 9.35 -1.94
CA VAL A 212 -11.88 10.60 -2.58
C VAL A 212 -13.11 11.49 -2.73
N LEU A 213 -13.07 12.64 -2.08
CA LEU A 213 -14.12 13.66 -2.15
C LEU A 213 -13.60 14.86 -2.93
N GLU A 214 -14.18 15.15 -4.06
CA GLU A 214 -13.89 16.36 -4.84
C GLU A 214 -14.83 17.48 -4.44
N ASN A 215 -14.30 18.68 -4.20
CA ASN A 215 -14.99 19.88 -3.77
C ASN A 215 -15.97 19.66 -2.60
N PRO A 216 -15.57 18.95 -1.53
CA PRO A 216 -16.46 18.68 -0.41
C PRO A 216 -16.70 19.92 0.44
N TYR A 217 -17.85 19.94 1.12
CA TYR A 217 -18.00 20.68 2.37
C TYR A 217 -17.31 19.92 3.50
N ILE A 218 -16.76 20.64 4.48
CA ILE A 218 -16.04 20.06 5.61
C ILE A 218 -16.67 20.58 6.91
N LEU A 219 -17.42 19.73 7.61
CA LEU A 219 -17.93 20.00 8.95
C LEU A 219 -16.85 19.67 9.97
N ILE A 220 -16.48 20.66 10.79
CA ILE A 220 -15.43 20.54 11.79
C ILE A 220 -16.05 20.76 13.17
N THR A 221 -15.96 19.77 14.06
CA THR A 221 -16.51 19.88 15.41
C THR A 221 -15.68 19.13 16.44
N ASP A 222 -15.63 19.63 17.64
CA ASP A 222 -15.06 18.95 18.82
C ASP A 222 -16.08 18.06 19.54
N LYS A 223 -17.33 18.04 19.05
CA LYS A 223 -18.42 17.26 19.63
C LYS A 223 -18.45 15.85 19.06
N LYS A 224 -19.06 14.95 19.82
CA LYS A 224 -19.45 13.61 19.41
C LYS A 224 -20.83 13.65 18.76
N ILE A 225 -20.99 12.99 17.62
CA ILE A 225 -22.27 12.94 16.90
C ILE A 225 -22.83 11.51 17.05
N SER A 226 -23.84 11.36 17.90
CA SER A 226 -24.50 10.08 18.14
C SER A 226 -25.93 10.05 17.58
N ASN A 227 -26.58 11.21 17.50
CA ASN A 227 -27.92 11.40 17.00
C ASN A 227 -27.93 12.17 15.69
N ILE A 228 -28.52 11.60 14.65
CA ILE A 228 -28.56 12.23 13.31
C ILE A 228 -29.35 13.56 13.33
N GLN A 229 -30.30 13.74 14.24
CA GLN A 229 -31.12 14.93 14.35
C GLN A 229 -30.27 16.19 14.63
N GLU A 230 -29.10 16.04 15.25
CA GLU A 230 -28.20 17.16 15.55
C GLU A 230 -27.61 17.82 14.30
N ILE A 231 -27.49 17.06 13.22
CA ILE A 231 -26.93 17.56 11.96
C ILE A 231 -27.91 17.51 10.79
N LEU A 232 -29.14 17.03 11.04
CA LEU A 232 -30.13 16.83 9.98
C LEU A 232 -30.44 18.09 9.15
N PRO A 233 -30.63 19.29 9.74
CA PRO A 233 -30.91 20.50 8.97
C PRO A 233 -29.76 20.86 8.01
N LEU A 234 -28.52 20.61 8.42
CA LEU A 234 -27.33 20.81 7.60
C LEU A 234 -27.24 19.77 6.47
N LEU A 235 -27.50 18.50 6.79
CA LEU A 235 -27.48 17.41 5.79
C LEU A 235 -28.53 17.65 4.70
N GLU A 236 -29.73 18.09 5.04
CA GLU A 236 -30.78 18.39 4.08
C GLU A 236 -30.36 19.47 3.07
N GLN A 237 -29.69 20.53 3.55
CA GLN A 237 -29.16 21.57 2.67
C GLN A 237 -28.08 21.03 1.72
N ILE A 238 -27.14 20.22 2.23
CA ILE A 238 -26.05 19.65 1.41
C ILE A 238 -26.59 18.67 0.38
N VAL A 239 -27.53 17.80 0.77
CA VAL A 239 -28.17 16.84 -0.15
C VAL A 239 -28.90 17.56 -1.29
N GLN A 240 -29.59 18.68 -1.00
CA GLN A 240 -30.27 19.47 -2.05
C GLN A 240 -29.29 20.04 -3.09
N THR A 241 -28.06 20.34 -2.70
CA THR A 241 -27.01 20.84 -3.61
C THR A 241 -26.30 19.70 -4.35
N GLY A 242 -26.48 18.44 -3.96
CA GLY A 242 -25.74 17.28 -4.49
C GLY A 242 -24.25 17.27 -4.11
N ALA A 243 -23.86 18.09 -3.15
CA ALA A 243 -22.47 18.23 -2.74
C ALA A 243 -22.01 17.05 -1.84
N LYS A 244 -20.70 16.84 -1.80
CA LYS A 244 -20.05 15.85 -0.94
C LYS A 244 -19.75 16.46 0.43
N LEU A 245 -19.74 15.65 1.48
CA LEU A 245 -19.46 16.09 2.85
C LEU A 245 -18.35 15.26 3.50
N LEU A 246 -17.36 15.93 4.06
CA LEU A 246 -16.45 15.38 5.06
C LEU A 246 -16.91 15.84 6.45
N ILE A 247 -17.04 14.92 7.38
CA ILE A 247 -17.31 15.22 8.80
C ILE A 247 -16.04 14.91 9.59
N ILE A 248 -15.50 15.91 10.27
CA ILE A 248 -14.39 15.79 11.22
C ILE A 248 -14.97 16.05 12.60
N ALA A 249 -15.17 15.02 13.41
CA ALA A 249 -15.81 15.09 14.72
C ALA A 249 -14.99 14.35 15.78
N GLU A 250 -15.24 14.60 17.07
CA GLU A 250 -14.61 13.76 18.11
C GLU A 250 -14.88 12.28 17.87
N ASP A 251 -16.11 11.94 17.60
CA ASP A 251 -16.55 10.61 17.12
C ASP A 251 -17.89 10.73 16.39
N VAL A 252 -18.19 9.77 15.51
CA VAL A 252 -19.54 9.60 14.94
C VAL A 252 -19.93 8.14 15.15
N GLU A 253 -21.02 7.94 15.90
CA GLU A 253 -21.41 6.60 16.34
C GLU A 253 -22.92 6.38 16.35
N GLY A 254 -23.35 5.18 16.72
CA GLY A 254 -24.76 4.84 16.95
C GLY A 254 -25.67 5.05 15.75
N GLU A 255 -26.80 5.71 15.97
CA GLU A 255 -27.81 5.99 14.95
C GLU A 255 -27.28 6.92 13.86
N ALA A 256 -26.48 7.92 14.20
CA ALA A 256 -25.91 8.86 13.25
C ALA A 256 -25.02 8.15 12.24
N LEU A 257 -24.08 7.31 12.70
CA LEU A 257 -23.18 6.56 11.84
C LEU A 257 -23.94 5.62 10.91
N THR A 258 -24.90 4.86 11.46
CA THR A 258 -25.71 3.91 10.70
C THR A 258 -26.49 4.62 9.59
N THR A 259 -27.12 5.75 9.91
CA THR A 259 -27.90 6.53 8.96
C THR A 259 -27.02 7.09 7.82
N LEU A 260 -25.84 7.61 8.14
CA LEU A 260 -24.89 8.11 7.13
C LEU A 260 -24.44 6.98 6.19
N ILE A 261 -24.06 5.82 6.72
CA ILE A 261 -23.64 4.66 5.95
C ILE A 261 -24.77 4.18 5.03
N VAL A 262 -25.99 4.00 5.53
CA VAL A 262 -27.12 3.54 4.72
C VAL A 262 -27.42 4.49 3.57
N ASN A 263 -27.42 5.80 3.80
CA ASN A 263 -27.66 6.79 2.76
C ASN A 263 -26.54 6.81 1.71
N LYS A 264 -25.29 6.67 2.14
CA LYS A 264 -24.15 6.52 1.22
C LYS A 264 -24.26 5.28 0.35
N LEU A 265 -24.55 4.11 0.93
CA LEU A 265 -24.70 2.84 0.19
C LEU A 265 -25.87 2.88 -0.80
N ARG A 266 -26.92 3.65 -0.49
CA ARG A 266 -28.03 3.91 -1.42
C ARG A 266 -27.69 4.92 -2.52
N GLY A 267 -26.52 5.53 -2.48
CA GLY A 267 -26.13 6.58 -3.43
C GLY A 267 -26.88 7.91 -3.26
N THR A 268 -27.63 8.08 -2.18
CA THR A 268 -28.43 9.28 -1.93
C THR A 268 -27.54 10.43 -1.46
N PHE A 269 -26.47 10.14 -0.74
CA PHE A 269 -25.58 11.14 -0.14
C PHE A 269 -24.13 10.65 -0.07
N ASN A 270 -23.21 11.45 -0.59
CA ASN A 270 -21.79 11.13 -0.56
C ASN A 270 -21.13 11.78 0.65
N VAL A 271 -20.94 11.01 1.71
CA VAL A 271 -20.39 11.45 2.99
C VAL A 271 -19.27 10.53 3.47
N VAL A 272 -18.27 11.14 4.08
CA VAL A 272 -17.21 10.43 4.82
C VAL A 272 -17.08 11.07 6.19
N ALA A 273 -17.00 10.26 7.23
CA ALA A 273 -16.76 10.71 8.59
C ALA A 273 -15.42 10.20 9.09
N VAL A 274 -14.64 11.09 9.71
CA VAL A 274 -13.34 10.82 10.30
C VAL A 274 -13.30 11.33 11.74
N LYS A 275 -12.48 10.71 12.58
CA LYS A 275 -12.25 11.21 13.94
C LYS A 275 -11.32 12.42 13.91
N ALA A 276 -11.59 13.38 14.75
CA ALA A 276 -10.73 14.54 14.96
C ALA A 276 -9.33 14.10 15.43
N PRO A 277 -8.26 14.68 14.88
CA PRO A 277 -6.91 14.39 15.30
C PRO A 277 -6.59 14.92 16.70
N GLY A 278 -5.72 14.21 17.43
CA GLY A 278 -5.29 14.61 18.77
C GLY A 278 -6.31 14.33 19.87
N TYR A 279 -6.01 14.81 21.08
CA TYR A 279 -6.83 14.67 22.29
C TYR A 279 -6.76 15.97 23.12
N GLY A 280 -7.84 16.29 23.85
CA GLY A 280 -7.90 17.47 24.72
C GLY A 280 -7.60 18.78 23.98
N ASP A 281 -6.79 19.65 24.57
CA ASP A 281 -6.46 20.96 24.00
C ASP A 281 -5.71 20.87 22.66
N ARG A 282 -4.95 19.80 22.45
CA ARG A 282 -4.31 19.55 21.15
C ARG A 282 -5.31 19.29 20.04
N ARG A 283 -6.40 18.55 20.33
CA ARG A 283 -7.47 18.32 19.37
C ARG A 283 -8.09 19.67 18.96
N LYS A 284 -8.39 20.54 19.92
CA LYS A 284 -8.95 21.87 19.65
C LYS A 284 -8.03 22.68 18.74
N ALA A 285 -6.74 22.70 19.07
CA ALA A 285 -5.75 23.43 18.28
C ALA A 285 -5.61 22.88 16.85
N MET A 286 -5.67 21.56 16.67
CA MET A 286 -5.61 20.94 15.33
C MET A 286 -6.90 21.16 14.54
N LEU A 287 -8.07 21.12 15.18
CA LEU A 287 -9.35 21.46 14.52
C LEU A 287 -9.36 22.91 14.05
N GLU A 288 -8.82 23.83 14.86
CA GLU A 288 -8.67 25.23 14.49
C GLU A 288 -7.70 25.43 13.31
N ASP A 289 -6.58 24.69 13.27
CA ASP A 289 -5.67 24.70 12.12
C ASP A 289 -6.35 24.21 10.84
N ILE A 290 -7.16 23.15 10.93
CA ILE A 290 -7.95 22.62 9.81
C ILE A 290 -9.01 23.64 9.38
N ALA A 291 -9.68 24.29 10.32
CA ALA A 291 -10.68 25.33 10.02
C ALA A 291 -10.06 26.50 9.26
N ILE A 292 -8.92 27.01 9.75
CA ILE A 292 -8.19 28.11 9.08
C ILE A 292 -7.73 27.68 7.69
N LEU A 293 -7.21 26.45 7.53
CA LEU A 293 -6.76 25.94 6.23
C LEU A 293 -7.90 25.83 5.21
N THR A 294 -9.10 25.49 5.68
CA THR A 294 -10.25 25.21 4.81
C THR A 294 -11.25 26.37 4.72
N GLY A 295 -11.02 27.44 5.47
CA GLY A 295 -11.90 28.61 5.51
C GLY A 295 -13.22 28.38 6.25
N GLY A 296 -13.28 27.35 7.11
CA GLY A 296 -14.45 27.03 7.93
C GLY A 296 -14.31 27.48 9.39
N GLU A 297 -15.29 27.12 10.19
CA GLU A 297 -15.33 27.35 11.63
C GLU A 297 -15.43 26.04 12.40
N VAL A 298 -14.83 25.98 13.59
CA VAL A 298 -15.00 24.84 14.51
C VAL A 298 -16.34 24.99 15.24
N ILE A 299 -17.27 24.07 14.98
CA ILE A 299 -18.55 24.05 15.70
C ILE A 299 -18.33 23.46 17.10
N SER A 300 -18.22 24.34 18.10
CA SER A 300 -17.92 24.00 19.50
C SER A 300 -18.84 24.72 20.47
N SER A 301 -19.28 24.01 21.51
CA SER A 301 -20.08 24.64 22.59
C SER A 301 -19.31 25.73 23.35
N GLU A 302 -17.98 25.62 23.44
CA GLU A 302 -17.14 26.64 24.07
C GLU A 302 -17.16 27.96 23.29
N LEU A 303 -17.36 27.89 21.97
CA LEU A 303 -17.54 29.03 21.09
C LEU A 303 -19.01 29.47 20.99
N GLY A 304 -19.92 28.82 21.71
CA GLY A 304 -21.36 29.09 21.67
C GLY A 304 -22.06 28.58 20.41
N LEU A 305 -21.40 27.67 19.63
CA LEU A 305 -21.94 27.11 18.40
C LEU A 305 -22.53 25.71 18.63
N GLU A 306 -23.74 25.51 18.15
CA GLU A 306 -24.43 24.22 18.24
C GLU A 306 -24.55 23.57 16.84
N LEU A 307 -24.39 22.23 16.76
CA LEU A 307 -24.48 21.48 15.49
C LEU A 307 -25.81 21.67 14.76
N LYS A 308 -26.92 21.77 15.52
CA LYS A 308 -28.27 21.96 14.97
C LYS A 308 -28.50 23.32 14.30
N ASP A 309 -27.67 24.29 14.65
CA ASP A 309 -27.76 25.68 14.16
C ASP A 309 -26.65 25.96 13.12
N ALA A 310 -25.83 24.93 12.75
CA ALA A 310 -24.75 25.06 11.80
C ALA A 310 -25.27 25.37 10.39
N THR A 311 -24.59 26.29 9.71
CA THR A 311 -24.92 26.74 8.35
C THR A 311 -23.81 26.36 7.35
N LEU A 312 -24.14 26.39 6.06
CA LEU A 312 -23.17 26.08 5.00
C LEU A 312 -21.96 27.04 5.00
N ASP A 313 -22.16 28.28 5.39
CA ASP A 313 -21.10 29.31 5.41
C ASP A 313 -20.03 29.05 6.49
N GLN A 314 -20.36 28.25 7.50
CA GLN A 314 -19.44 27.84 8.57
C GLN A 314 -18.62 26.60 8.20
N LEU A 315 -18.98 25.92 7.11
CA LEU A 315 -18.28 24.73 6.67
C LEU A 315 -17.00 25.10 5.91
N GLY A 316 -15.93 24.36 6.20
CA GLY A 316 -14.72 24.45 5.41
C GLY A 316 -14.89 23.91 4.00
N ARG A 317 -13.98 24.30 3.12
CA ARG A 317 -13.93 23.87 1.71
C ARG A 317 -12.53 23.44 1.34
N ALA A 318 -12.43 22.47 0.42
CA ALA A 318 -11.19 22.09 -0.21
C ALA A 318 -11.49 21.60 -1.63
N LYS A 319 -10.49 21.62 -2.52
CA LYS A 319 -10.64 21.08 -3.87
C LYS A 319 -10.76 19.57 -3.84
N SER A 320 -9.96 18.90 -3.01
CA SER A 320 -9.97 17.44 -2.86
C SER A 320 -9.68 17.04 -1.42
N VAL A 321 -10.31 15.96 -0.96
CA VAL A 321 -9.96 15.29 0.28
C VAL A 321 -9.85 13.80 0.02
N LYS A 322 -8.71 13.22 0.41
CA LYS A 322 -8.43 11.79 0.32
C LYS A 322 -8.42 11.20 1.73
N VAL A 323 -9.28 10.23 2.00
CA VAL A 323 -9.39 9.56 3.29
C VAL A 323 -9.06 8.09 3.11
N GLN A 324 -8.06 7.62 3.85
CA GLN A 324 -7.65 6.23 3.93
C GLN A 324 -8.03 5.63 5.29
N LYS A 325 -7.62 4.42 5.57
CA LYS A 325 -7.92 3.72 6.83
C LYS A 325 -7.36 4.45 8.06
N GLU A 326 -6.20 5.07 7.95
CA GLU A 326 -5.47 5.67 9.07
C GLU A 326 -5.17 7.16 8.88
N ASN A 327 -5.30 7.67 7.66
CA ASN A 327 -4.91 9.03 7.30
C ASN A 327 -5.99 9.76 6.52
N THR A 328 -6.02 11.08 6.70
CA THR A 328 -6.83 12.02 5.89
C THR A 328 -5.92 13.11 5.36
N VAL A 329 -5.98 13.35 4.05
CA VAL A 329 -5.23 14.41 3.35
C VAL A 329 -6.22 15.40 2.78
N ILE A 330 -6.08 16.66 3.16
CA ILE A 330 -6.81 17.80 2.59
C ILE A 330 -5.89 18.48 1.59
N VAL A 331 -6.34 18.65 0.37
CA VAL A 331 -5.56 19.22 -0.74
C VAL A 331 -6.27 20.44 -1.29
N TYR A 332 -5.55 21.55 -1.47
CA TYR A 332 -6.10 22.86 -1.84
C TYR A 332 -7.22 23.30 -0.89
N GLY A 333 -6.89 23.51 0.38
CA GLY A 333 -7.80 24.19 1.30
C GLY A 333 -8.13 25.58 0.80
N GLU A 334 -9.41 25.98 0.91
CA GLU A 334 -9.90 27.28 0.43
C GLU A 334 -9.86 28.36 1.51
N GLY A 335 -9.01 28.20 2.53
CA GLY A 335 -8.77 29.19 3.57
C GLY A 335 -8.01 30.42 3.09
N ASP A 336 -8.12 31.51 3.85
CA ASP A 336 -7.38 32.76 3.58
C ASP A 336 -5.88 32.54 3.83
N LYS A 337 -5.06 32.83 2.82
CA LYS A 337 -3.59 32.71 2.90
C LYS A 337 -2.97 33.54 4.01
N ASP A 338 -3.46 34.75 4.23
CA ASP A 338 -2.94 35.64 5.27
C ASP A 338 -3.28 35.07 6.66
N ALA A 339 -4.48 34.50 6.84
CA ALA A 339 -4.87 33.82 8.07
C ALA A 339 -4.00 32.57 8.33
N ILE A 340 -3.70 31.78 7.30
CA ILE A 340 -2.80 30.61 7.39
C ILE A 340 -1.39 31.08 7.81
N GLN A 341 -0.83 32.12 7.19
CA GLN A 341 0.48 32.65 7.53
C GLN A 341 0.52 33.23 8.94
N ALA A 342 -0.53 33.92 9.37
CA ALA A 342 -0.66 34.42 10.73
C ALA A 342 -0.66 33.27 11.75
N ARG A 343 -1.37 32.17 11.43
CA ARG A 343 -1.39 30.95 12.28
C ARG A 343 -0.03 30.29 12.38
N ILE A 344 0.69 30.16 11.25
CA ILE A 344 2.06 29.66 11.22
C ILE A 344 2.98 30.52 12.11
N GLY A 345 2.83 31.85 12.04
CA GLY A 345 3.57 32.78 12.90
C GLY A 345 3.26 32.60 14.40
N GLN A 346 2.00 32.35 14.75
CA GLN A 346 1.60 32.06 16.14
C GLN A 346 2.24 30.78 16.66
N ILE A 347 2.21 29.69 15.86
CA ILE A 347 2.81 28.41 16.25
C ILE A 347 4.33 28.55 16.43
N LYS A 348 5.02 29.26 15.52
CA LYS A 348 6.46 29.54 15.65
C LYS A 348 6.78 30.26 16.97
N LYS A 349 6.00 31.25 17.31
CA LYS A 349 6.15 31.97 18.58
C LYS A 349 5.94 31.07 19.79
N GLN A 350 4.93 30.17 19.76
CA GLN A 350 4.69 29.19 20.81
C GLN A 350 5.87 28.23 20.98
N ILE A 351 6.54 27.83 19.87
CA ILE A 351 7.73 27.00 19.91
C ILE A 351 8.91 27.69 20.63
N GLU A 352 9.06 29.00 20.42
CA GLU A 352 10.10 29.81 21.08
C GLU A 352 9.80 30.04 22.57
N GLU A 353 8.54 30.20 22.95
CA GLU A 353 8.12 30.49 24.30
C GLU A 353 8.02 29.25 25.21
N THR A 354 7.82 28.05 24.63
CA THR A 354 7.66 26.82 25.42
C THR A 354 8.97 26.35 26.06
N THR A 355 8.89 25.98 27.33
CA THR A 355 9.99 25.40 28.11
C THR A 355 9.98 23.86 28.12
N SER A 356 8.87 23.25 27.67
CA SER A 356 8.69 21.80 27.60
C SER A 356 9.22 21.26 26.29
N ASP A 357 10.20 20.34 26.33
CA ASP A 357 10.72 19.72 25.11
C ASP A 357 9.65 18.89 24.39
N PHE A 358 8.76 18.23 25.13
CA PHE A 358 7.66 17.47 24.58
C PHE A 358 6.63 18.38 23.87
N ASP A 359 6.27 19.52 24.46
CA ASP A 359 5.35 20.46 23.83
C ASP A 359 6.00 21.13 22.61
N ARG A 360 7.31 21.41 22.68
CA ARG A 360 8.09 21.92 21.55
C ARG A 360 8.06 20.96 20.37
N GLU A 361 8.30 19.66 20.61
CA GLU A 361 8.22 18.63 19.57
C GLU A 361 6.83 18.59 18.93
N LYS A 362 5.76 18.63 19.72
CA LYS A 362 4.38 18.60 19.21
C LYS A 362 3.96 19.87 18.48
N LEU A 363 4.47 21.01 18.87
CA LEU A 363 4.27 22.27 18.14
C LEU A 363 5.05 22.27 16.82
N GLN A 364 6.26 21.70 16.79
CA GLN A 364 7.04 21.53 15.56
C GLN A 364 6.35 20.58 14.57
N GLU A 365 5.81 19.45 15.06
CA GLU A 365 5.00 18.54 14.24
C GLU A 365 3.79 19.25 13.62
N ARG A 366 3.07 20.03 14.42
CA ARG A 366 1.91 20.79 13.97
C ARG A 366 2.28 21.89 12.97
N LEU A 367 3.40 22.58 13.20
CA LEU A 367 3.95 23.54 12.27
C LEU A 367 4.30 22.91 10.93
N ALA A 368 4.98 21.76 10.95
CA ALA A 368 5.36 21.04 9.74
C ALA A 368 4.13 20.63 8.91
N LYS A 369 3.06 20.14 9.56
CA LYS A 369 1.81 19.77 8.90
C LYS A 369 1.10 20.95 8.25
N LEU A 370 1.11 22.13 8.87
CA LEU A 370 0.41 23.32 8.34
C LEU A 370 1.26 24.09 7.32
N ALA A 371 2.57 24.22 7.56
CA ALA A 371 3.49 25.01 6.74
C ALA A 371 4.08 24.23 5.56
N GLY A 372 4.13 22.89 5.64
CA GLY A 372 4.76 22.04 4.63
C GLY A 372 3.97 21.94 3.34
N GLY A 373 2.68 22.18 3.37
CA GLY A 373 1.80 21.99 2.21
C GLY A 373 1.68 20.55 1.76
N VAL A 374 1.16 20.35 0.56
CA VAL A 374 1.05 19.06 -0.12
C VAL A 374 1.66 19.19 -1.51
N ALA A 375 2.61 18.30 -1.86
CA ALA A 375 3.04 18.16 -3.23
C ALA A 375 2.03 17.30 -4.00
N VAL A 376 1.51 17.82 -5.10
CA VAL A 376 0.56 17.12 -5.97
C VAL A 376 1.25 16.81 -7.28
N ILE A 377 1.46 15.52 -7.54
CA ILE A 377 1.92 15.05 -8.85
C ILE A 377 0.67 14.74 -9.68
N ARG A 378 0.43 15.53 -10.72
CA ARG A 378 -0.65 15.29 -11.68
C ARG A 378 -0.12 14.49 -12.85
N VAL A 379 -0.60 13.26 -12.98
CA VAL A 379 -0.15 12.35 -14.04
C VAL A 379 -0.97 12.63 -15.31
N GLY A 380 -0.28 13.02 -16.38
CA GLY A 380 -0.86 13.21 -17.70
C GLY A 380 -0.45 12.10 -18.66
N ALA A 381 -1.34 11.72 -19.56
CA ALA A 381 -1.07 10.79 -20.64
C ALA A 381 -2.03 10.99 -21.80
N ALA A 382 -1.72 10.39 -22.97
CA ALA A 382 -2.56 10.49 -24.16
C ALA A 382 -3.83 9.63 -24.06
N THR A 383 -3.80 8.55 -23.29
CA THR A 383 -4.90 7.62 -23.12
C THR A 383 -5.17 7.31 -21.64
N GLU A 384 -6.39 6.92 -21.30
CA GLU A 384 -6.78 6.53 -19.94
C GLU A 384 -5.98 5.30 -19.45
N THR A 385 -5.71 4.35 -20.35
CA THR A 385 -4.92 3.15 -20.02
C THR A 385 -3.50 3.51 -19.65
N GLU A 386 -2.82 4.36 -20.42
CA GLU A 386 -1.48 4.85 -20.15
C GLU A 386 -1.43 5.67 -18.84
N MET A 387 -2.42 6.53 -18.62
CA MET A 387 -2.52 7.33 -17.41
C MET A 387 -2.66 6.47 -16.14
N LYS A 388 -3.48 5.43 -16.18
CA LYS A 388 -3.66 4.50 -15.05
C LYS A 388 -2.38 3.73 -14.76
N GLU A 389 -1.68 3.26 -15.81
CA GLU A 389 -0.41 2.56 -15.66
C GLU A 389 0.66 3.48 -15.07
N ALA A 390 0.82 4.68 -15.62
CA ALA A 390 1.78 5.66 -15.13
C ALA A 390 1.50 6.07 -13.67
N LYS A 391 0.23 6.19 -13.28
CA LYS A 391 -0.19 6.49 -11.91
C LYS A 391 0.20 5.38 -10.94
N LEU A 392 -0.06 4.11 -11.26
CA LEU A 392 0.32 2.96 -10.42
C LEU A 392 1.84 2.90 -10.25
N ARG A 393 2.59 3.05 -11.33
CA ARG A 393 4.06 3.07 -11.32
C ARG A 393 4.62 4.17 -10.43
N LEU A 394 4.00 5.34 -10.45
CA LEU A 394 4.39 6.49 -9.63
C LEU A 394 4.03 6.29 -8.15
N GLU A 395 2.90 5.63 -7.86
CA GLU A 395 2.49 5.23 -6.51
C GLU A 395 3.53 4.26 -5.91
N ASP A 396 3.97 3.25 -6.66
CA ASP A 396 4.99 2.29 -6.25
C ASP A 396 6.34 2.98 -6.00
N ALA A 397 6.78 3.84 -6.92
CA ALA A 397 8.03 4.59 -6.78
C ALA A 397 8.05 5.49 -5.54
N LEU A 398 6.93 6.15 -5.24
CA LEU A 398 6.78 6.97 -4.04
C LEU A 398 6.81 6.12 -2.76
N ALA A 399 6.13 4.97 -2.76
CA ALA A 399 6.12 4.05 -1.63
C ALA A 399 7.51 3.45 -1.38
N ALA A 400 8.20 2.98 -2.42
CA ALA A 400 9.58 2.50 -2.35
C ALA A 400 10.53 3.56 -1.77
N THR A 401 10.38 4.81 -2.21
CA THR A 401 11.20 5.91 -1.73
C THR A 401 10.97 6.21 -0.25
N ARG A 402 9.73 6.19 0.22
CA ARG A 402 9.39 6.32 1.65
C ARG A 402 9.99 5.17 2.46
N ALA A 403 9.85 3.94 1.98
CA ALA A 403 10.44 2.76 2.61
C ALA A 403 11.98 2.85 2.70
N ALA A 404 12.64 3.42 1.69
CA ALA A 404 14.07 3.66 1.70
C ALA A 404 14.49 4.74 2.72
N VAL A 405 13.73 5.81 2.85
CA VAL A 405 13.98 6.85 3.87
C VAL A 405 13.83 6.28 5.28
N GLU A 406 12.86 5.40 5.52
CA GLU A 406 12.59 4.79 6.83
C GLU A 406 13.70 3.82 7.26
N GLU A 407 14.11 2.86 6.42
CA GLU A 407 14.99 1.75 6.82
C GLU A 407 16.30 1.69 6.02
N GLY A 408 16.52 2.65 5.12
CA GLY A 408 17.73 2.70 4.30
C GLY A 408 17.62 1.87 3.02
N ILE A 409 18.75 1.83 2.31
CA ILE A 409 18.93 1.22 1.00
C ILE A 409 19.97 0.11 1.02
N ILE A 410 19.81 -0.86 0.14
CA ILE A 410 20.69 -2.00 -0.08
C ILE A 410 20.98 -2.18 -1.57
N SER A 411 21.88 -3.10 -1.90
CA SER A 411 22.10 -3.53 -3.30
C SER A 411 20.83 -4.16 -3.86
N GLY A 412 20.36 -3.62 -5.01
CA GLY A 412 19.10 -4.01 -5.62
C GLY A 412 19.19 -5.25 -6.51
N GLY A 413 18.13 -5.45 -7.30
CA GLY A 413 18.07 -6.54 -8.28
C GLY A 413 18.14 -7.95 -7.70
N GLY A 414 17.73 -8.14 -6.45
CA GLY A 414 17.81 -9.43 -5.74
C GLY A 414 19.21 -9.79 -5.22
N SER A 415 20.23 -8.95 -5.46
CA SER A 415 21.62 -9.23 -5.04
C SER A 415 21.78 -9.30 -3.51
N ALA A 416 21.04 -8.47 -2.77
CA ALA A 416 21.05 -8.49 -1.31
C ALA A 416 20.61 -9.85 -0.73
N TYR A 417 19.66 -10.53 -1.36
CA TYR A 417 19.25 -11.87 -0.93
C TYR A 417 20.38 -12.90 -1.10
N ILE A 418 21.16 -12.81 -2.21
CA ILE A 418 22.29 -13.72 -2.44
C ILE A 418 23.40 -13.50 -1.41
N HIS A 419 23.64 -12.24 -1.03
CA HIS A 419 24.62 -11.94 0.00
C HIS A 419 24.14 -12.36 1.41
N ALA A 420 22.83 -12.17 1.72
CA ALA A 420 22.23 -12.63 2.97
C ALA A 420 22.21 -14.16 3.08
N ALA A 421 22.13 -14.87 1.97
CA ALA A 421 22.17 -16.33 1.91
C ALA A 421 23.42 -16.93 2.58
N LYS A 422 24.57 -16.23 2.54
CA LYS A 422 25.82 -16.68 3.21
C LYS A 422 25.63 -16.85 4.73
N GLU A 423 24.88 -15.98 5.38
CA GLU A 423 24.59 -16.10 6.82
C GLU A 423 23.58 -17.21 7.11
N VAL A 424 22.62 -17.43 6.22
CA VAL A 424 21.66 -18.54 6.31
C VAL A 424 22.34 -19.89 6.08
N GLU A 425 23.35 -19.97 5.21
CA GLU A 425 24.18 -21.18 5.03
C GLU A 425 24.90 -21.54 6.33
N LYS A 426 25.54 -20.58 6.98
CA LYS A 426 26.20 -20.79 8.29
C LYS A 426 25.22 -21.25 9.38
N LEU A 427 24.00 -20.72 9.39
CA LEU A 427 22.95 -21.19 10.28
C LEU A 427 22.54 -22.63 9.94
N ALA A 428 22.31 -22.94 8.67
CA ALA A 428 21.88 -24.26 8.22
C ALA A 428 22.91 -25.36 8.60
N ASP A 429 24.20 -25.03 8.60
CA ASP A 429 25.27 -25.98 9.02
C ASP A 429 25.27 -26.28 10.53
N GLN A 430 24.63 -25.43 11.32
CA GLN A 430 24.46 -25.65 12.78
C GLN A 430 23.16 -26.39 13.12
N LEU A 431 22.26 -26.56 12.16
CA LEU A 431 20.98 -27.23 12.33
C LEU A 431 21.04 -28.68 11.83
N GLU A 432 20.15 -29.52 12.36
CA GLU A 432 20.05 -30.94 12.00
C GLU A 432 18.63 -31.32 11.56
N GLY A 433 18.52 -32.44 10.82
CA GLY A 433 17.26 -33.05 10.41
C GLY A 433 16.34 -32.08 9.64
N ASP A 434 15.05 -32.13 9.94
CA ASP A 434 14.03 -31.33 9.24
C ASP A 434 14.14 -29.83 9.54
N GLU A 435 14.78 -29.43 10.62
CA GLU A 435 15.05 -28.02 10.89
C GLU A 435 16.10 -27.44 9.92
N LYS A 436 17.15 -28.22 9.65
CA LYS A 436 18.13 -27.91 8.58
C LYS A 436 17.43 -27.82 7.21
N THR A 437 16.58 -28.79 6.91
CA THR A 437 15.82 -28.82 5.67
C THR A 437 14.93 -27.56 5.52
N GLY A 438 14.27 -27.11 6.61
CA GLY A 438 13.52 -25.87 6.64
C GLY A 438 14.37 -24.64 6.32
N ALA A 439 15.58 -24.57 6.87
CA ALA A 439 16.52 -23.48 6.54
C ALA A 439 16.98 -23.55 5.07
N GLN A 440 17.22 -24.74 4.53
CA GLN A 440 17.60 -24.94 3.13
C GLN A 440 16.48 -24.54 2.14
N ILE A 441 15.21 -24.70 2.50
CA ILE A 441 14.07 -24.21 1.70
C ILE A 441 14.14 -22.70 1.54
N VAL A 442 14.36 -21.96 2.63
CA VAL A 442 14.50 -20.49 2.57
C VAL A 442 15.76 -20.11 1.78
N LEU A 443 16.90 -20.77 2.05
CA LEU A 443 18.15 -20.54 1.34
C LEU A 443 17.96 -20.64 -0.18
N LYS A 444 17.26 -21.68 -0.64
CA LYS A 444 16.96 -21.86 -2.05
C LYS A 444 16.01 -20.80 -2.60
N ALA A 445 15.04 -20.37 -1.80
CA ALA A 445 14.10 -19.33 -2.20
C ALA A 445 14.76 -17.96 -2.37
N LEU A 446 15.80 -17.63 -1.57
CA LEU A 446 16.55 -16.38 -1.70
C LEU A 446 17.22 -16.20 -3.08
N GLU A 447 17.45 -17.27 -3.83
CA GLU A 447 17.99 -17.23 -5.19
C GLU A 447 16.94 -16.78 -6.22
N SER A 448 15.66 -17.05 -5.96
CA SER A 448 14.58 -16.93 -6.95
C SER A 448 14.40 -15.53 -7.54
N PRO A 449 14.47 -14.42 -6.80
CA PRO A 449 14.30 -13.08 -7.39
C PRO A 449 15.36 -12.80 -8.46
N LEU A 450 16.65 -12.96 -8.12
CA LEU A 450 17.73 -12.74 -9.10
C LEU A 450 17.65 -13.73 -10.25
N TYR A 451 17.32 -14.99 -9.98
CA TYR A 451 17.16 -16.02 -11.02
C TYR A 451 16.15 -15.57 -12.09
N HIS A 452 14.97 -15.13 -11.70
CA HIS A 452 13.93 -14.72 -12.63
C HIS A 452 14.25 -13.41 -13.35
N ILE A 453 14.86 -12.43 -12.67
CA ILE A 453 15.32 -11.18 -13.29
C ILE A 453 16.28 -11.50 -14.45
N VAL A 454 17.25 -12.38 -14.21
CA VAL A 454 18.25 -12.81 -15.20
C VAL A 454 17.62 -13.66 -16.32
N ALA A 455 16.70 -14.57 -15.96
CA ALA A 455 16.00 -15.40 -16.95
C ALA A 455 15.16 -14.57 -17.92
N TYR A 456 14.50 -13.51 -17.46
CA TYR A 456 13.77 -12.57 -18.33
C TYR A 456 14.71 -11.69 -19.19
N ALA A 457 15.96 -11.57 -18.80
CA ALA A 457 17.00 -10.98 -19.65
C ALA A 457 17.53 -11.96 -20.72
N GLY A 458 17.06 -13.22 -20.71
CA GLY A 458 17.48 -14.24 -21.67
C GLY A 458 18.79 -14.93 -21.29
N LEU A 459 19.24 -14.82 -20.04
CA LEU A 459 20.51 -15.33 -19.55
C LEU A 459 20.30 -16.49 -18.56
N GLU A 460 21.37 -17.26 -18.29
CA GLU A 460 21.34 -18.40 -17.38
C GLU A 460 21.49 -17.94 -15.91
N GLY A 461 20.37 -17.96 -15.17
CA GLY A 461 20.29 -17.45 -13.80
C GLY A 461 21.24 -18.13 -12.83
N SER A 462 21.42 -19.45 -12.93
CA SER A 462 22.28 -20.22 -12.02
C SER A 462 23.76 -19.82 -12.10
N VAL A 463 24.24 -19.48 -13.29
CA VAL A 463 25.62 -19.02 -13.50
C VAL A 463 25.84 -17.66 -12.87
N ILE A 464 24.88 -16.75 -13.08
CA ILE A 464 24.94 -15.39 -12.54
C ILE A 464 24.89 -15.40 -11.01
N ILE A 465 23.95 -16.17 -10.42
CA ILE A 465 23.83 -16.32 -8.97
C ILE A 465 25.13 -16.80 -8.33
N ASN A 466 25.77 -17.82 -8.90
CA ASN A 466 27.03 -18.35 -8.35
C ASN A 466 28.12 -17.27 -8.36
N LYS A 467 28.22 -16.50 -9.44
CA LYS A 467 29.22 -15.43 -9.55
C LYS A 467 28.94 -14.25 -8.59
N VAL A 468 27.67 -13.89 -8.39
CA VAL A 468 27.30 -12.88 -7.39
C VAL A 468 27.59 -13.39 -5.97
N ARG A 469 27.34 -14.67 -5.69
CA ARG A 469 27.65 -15.30 -4.39
C ARG A 469 29.14 -15.25 -4.05
N GLU A 470 30.02 -15.42 -5.05
CA GLU A 470 31.48 -15.34 -4.86
C GLU A 470 32.01 -13.92 -4.77
N SER A 471 31.21 -12.94 -5.19
CA SER A 471 31.60 -11.52 -5.19
C SER A 471 31.57 -10.88 -3.81
N GLU A 472 32.17 -9.70 -3.70
CA GLU A 472 32.08 -8.86 -2.51
C GLU A 472 30.65 -8.39 -2.24
N VAL A 473 30.33 -8.14 -0.96
CA VAL A 473 29.00 -7.61 -0.58
C VAL A 473 28.77 -6.27 -1.28
N GLY A 474 27.60 -6.12 -1.91
CA GLY A 474 27.25 -4.93 -2.68
C GLY A 474 27.44 -5.09 -4.19
N VAL A 475 28.22 -6.06 -4.64
CA VAL A 475 28.33 -6.41 -6.06
C VAL A 475 27.14 -7.27 -6.47
N GLY A 476 26.51 -6.94 -7.58
CA GLY A 476 25.39 -7.67 -8.16
C GLY A 476 25.49 -7.73 -9.69
N PHE A 477 24.38 -8.12 -10.30
CA PHE A 477 24.28 -8.20 -11.75
C PHE A 477 23.24 -7.20 -12.26
N ASP A 478 23.69 -6.24 -13.08
CA ASP A 478 22.79 -5.38 -13.83
C ASP A 478 22.24 -6.17 -15.04
N ALA A 479 20.96 -6.54 -14.94
CA ALA A 479 20.30 -7.32 -16.00
C ALA A 479 19.95 -6.48 -17.24
N LEU A 480 19.98 -5.14 -17.15
CA LEU A 480 19.78 -4.24 -18.29
C LEU A 480 21.08 -4.06 -19.08
N GLY A 481 22.18 -3.75 -18.38
CA GLY A 481 23.52 -3.59 -18.93
C GLY A 481 24.25 -4.92 -19.17
N GLU A 482 23.77 -6.03 -18.62
CA GLU A 482 24.35 -7.38 -18.71
C GLU A 482 25.77 -7.46 -18.14
N GLU A 483 26.04 -6.73 -17.05
CA GLU A 483 27.35 -6.68 -16.43
C GLU A 483 27.32 -6.80 -14.91
N TYR A 484 28.47 -7.15 -14.30
CA TYR A 484 28.61 -7.20 -12.85
C TYR A 484 29.12 -5.85 -12.35
N VAL A 485 28.36 -5.24 -11.44
CA VAL A 485 28.63 -3.88 -10.94
C VAL A 485 28.50 -3.81 -9.43
N ASP A 486 29.11 -2.78 -8.84
CA ASP A 486 28.73 -2.32 -7.51
C ASP A 486 27.34 -1.68 -7.63
N MET A 487 26.32 -2.36 -7.13
CA MET A 487 24.91 -1.98 -7.33
C MET A 487 24.59 -0.60 -6.78
N VAL A 488 25.20 -0.24 -5.65
CA VAL A 488 24.98 1.07 -5.02
C VAL A 488 25.57 2.19 -5.89
N LYS A 489 26.79 2.01 -6.38
CA LYS A 489 27.43 2.99 -7.27
C LYS A 489 26.77 3.08 -8.65
N ALA A 490 26.26 1.96 -9.14
CA ALA A 490 25.48 1.93 -10.38
C ALA A 490 24.07 2.53 -10.23
N GLY A 491 23.64 2.83 -9.00
CA GLY A 491 22.31 3.39 -8.72
C GLY A 491 21.19 2.36 -8.76
N ILE A 492 21.51 1.06 -8.70
CA ILE A 492 20.53 -0.03 -8.64
C ILE A 492 20.29 -0.36 -7.18
N LEU A 493 19.29 0.29 -6.58
CA LEU A 493 19.04 0.33 -5.15
C LEU A 493 17.65 -0.23 -4.83
N ASP A 494 17.58 -1.12 -3.83
CA ASP A 494 16.31 -1.55 -3.25
C ASP A 494 16.16 -1.02 -1.82
N PRO A 495 14.93 -0.65 -1.38
CA PRO A 495 14.67 -0.33 0.01
C PRO A 495 14.83 -1.56 0.91
N ALA A 496 15.56 -1.44 2.02
CA ALA A 496 15.73 -2.54 2.96
C ALA A 496 14.39 -3.03 3.53
N LYS A 497 13.46 -2.11 3.80
CA LYS A 497 12.11 -2.41 4.28
C LYS A 497 11.33 -3.28 3.29
N VAL A 498 11.36 -2.96 2.01
CA VAL A 498 10.70 -3.73 0.95
C VAL A 498 11.25 -5.15 0.90
N THR A 499 12.58 -5.28 0.84
CA THR A 499 13.27 -6.57 0.73
C THR A 499 12.99 -7.48 1.93
N ARG A 500 13.11 -6.97 3.17
CA ARG A 500 12.84 -7.78 4.36
C ARG A 500 11.36 -8.15 4.51
N SER A 501 10.44 -7.20 4.22
CA SER A 501 8.99 -7.44 4.34
C SER A 501 8.53 -8.49 3.34
N SER A 502 9.03 -8.45 2.10
CA SER A 502 8.76 -9.45 1.07
C SER A 502 9.14 -10.85 1.56
N LEU A 503 10.34 -11.00 2.14
CA LEU A 503 10.80 -12.29 2.65
C LEU A 503 9.98 -12.77 3.86
N GLN A 504 9.68 -11.89 4.81
CA GLN A 504 8.90 -12.22 6.00
C GLN A 504 7.48 -12.66 5.67
N ASN A 505 6.80 -11.93 4.79
CA ASN A 505 5.43 -12.24 4.37
C ASN A 505 5.38 -13.54 3.56
N ALA A 506 6.33 -13.73 2.64
CA ALA A 506 6.47 -14.98 1.88
C ALA A 506 6.66 -16.18 2.80
N THR A 507 7.58 -16.09 3.77
CA THR A 507 7.83 -17.18 4.72
C THR A 507 6.63 -17.45 5.63
N SER A 508 5.93 -16.42 6.08
CA SER A 508 4.75 -16.54 6.94
C SER A 508 3.68 -17.40 6.28
N VAL A 509 3.32 -17.07 5.05
CA VAL A 509 2.27 -17.80 4.32
C VAL A 509 2.77 -19.16 3.86
N ALA A 510 3.96 -19.26 3.25
CA ALA A 510 4.50 -20.52 2.77
C ALA A 510 4.64 -21.54 3.91
N SER A 511 5.22 -21.14 5.06
CA SER A 511 5.39 -22.04 6.20
C SER A 511 4.06 -22.49 6.82
N THR A 512 3.02 -21.68 6.73
CA THR A 512 1.66 -22.02 7.20
C THR A 512 0.99 -22.99 6.23
N LEU A 513 1.08 -22.73 4.92
CA LEU A 513 0.57 -23.62 3.88
C LEU A 513 1.19 -25.02 3.99
N LEU A 514 2.50 -25.12 4.21
CA LEU A 514 3.20 -26.39 4.34
C LEU A 514 2.75 -27.23 5.56
N THR A 515 2.11 -26.62 6.57
CA THR A 515 1.51 -27.38 7.69
C THR A 515 0.09 -27.88 7.42
N THR A 516 -0.46 -27.61 6.23
CA THR A 516 -1.83 -27.99 5.87
C THR A 516 -1.89 -29.46 5.46
N GLU A 517 -2.85 -30.20 6.03
CA GLU A 517 -3.10 -31.62 5.72
C GLU A 517 -4.46 -31.86 5.04
N SER A 518 -5.42 -30.95 5.25
CA SER A 518 -6.73 -31.03 4.61
C SER A 518 -7.23 -29.67 4.16
N VAL A 519 -7.97 -29.66 3.07
CA VAL A 519 -8.60 -28.45 2.49
C VAL A 519 -10.09 -28.71 2.32
N VAL A 520 -10.92 -27.75 2.74
CA VAL A 520 -12.37 -27.86 2.76
C VAL A 520 -12.98 -26.77 1.90
N ALA A 521 -13.66 -27.14 0.82
CA ALA A 521 -14.35 -26.21 -0.08
C ALA A 521 -15.88 -26.34 0.01
N ASN A 522 -16.58 -25.30 -0.41
CA ASN A 522 -18.02 -25.37 -0.66
C ASN A 522 -18.26 -26.10 -1.98
N ILE A 523 -19.22 -27.03 -2.00
CA ILE A 523 -19.69 -27.60 -3.27
C ILE A 523 -20.50 -26.52 -3.99
N LYS A 524 -20.12 -26.20 -5.25
CA LYS A 524 -20.91 -25.30 -6.10
C LYS A 524 -22.27 -25.97 -6.35
N GLU A 525 -23.33 -25.34 -5.91
CA GLU A 525 -24.68 -25.75 -6.30
C GLU A 525 -24.88 -25.39 -7.77
N PRO A 526 -25.43 -26.30 -8.61
CA PRO A 526 -25.76 -25.96 -9.96
C PRO A 526 -26.73 -24.78 -9.98
N GLU A 527 -26.46 -23.77 -10.78
CA GLU A 527 -27.38 -22.64 -10.95
C GLU A 527 -28.79 -23.18 -11.27
N PRO A 528 -29.84 -22.73 -10.57
CA PRO A 528 -31.19 -23.15 -10.90
C PRO A 528 -31.45 -22.76 -12.36
N PRO A 529 -32.03 -23.68 -13.18
CA PRO A 529 -32.30 -23.38 -14.58
C PRO A 529 -33.15 -22.11 -14.66
N MET A 530 -32.71 -21.15 -15.44
CA MET A 530 -33.49 -19.93 -15.72
C MET A 530 -34.89 -20.37 -16.13
N PRO A 531 -35.96 -19.81 -15.55
CA PRO A 531 -37.30 -20.13 -15.96
C PRO A 531 -37.42 -19.84 -17.45
N ALA A 532 -37.73 -20.88 -18.23
CA ALA A 532 -37.97 -20.75 -19.67
C ALA A 532 -39.03 -19.65 -19.85
N GLY A 533 -38.64 -18.56 -20.47
CA GLY A 533 -39.50 -17.42 -20.71
C GLY A 533 -40.79 -17.89 -21.38
N GLY A 534 -41.89 -17.78 -20.61
CA GLY A 534 -43.25 -18.07 -21.14
C GLY A 534 -43.50 -17.19 -22.32
N GLY A 535 -43.50 -17.76 -23.52
CA GLY A 535 -43.93 -17.09 -24.70
C GLY A 535 -45.39 -16.64 -24.50
N MET A 536 -45.61 -15.35 -24.33
CA MET A 536 -46.93 -14.76 -24.52
C MET A 536 -47.25 -14.86 -25.99
N GLY A 537 -48.07 -15.86 -26.34
CA GLY A 537 -48.74 -15.91 -27.62
C GLY A 537 -49.62 -14.67 -27.78
N MET A 538 -49.37 -13.89 -28.83
CA MET A 538 -50.31 -12.92 -29.32
C MET A 538 -51.59 -13.66 -29.78
N MET A 539 -52.71 -13.28 -29.27
CA MET A 539 -54.00 -13.23 -29.95
C MET A 539 -54.60 -11.85 -29.77
#